data_cdba6323830ab244e8794661485eb246
#
_entry.id   cdba6323830ab244e8794661485eb246
#
_cell.length_a   1.000
_cell.length_b   1.000
_cell.length_c   1.000
_cell.angle_alpha   90.00
_cell.angle_beta   90.00
_cell.angle_gamma   90.00
#
_symmetry.space_group_name_H-M   'P 1'
#
loop_
_entity.id
_entity.type
_entity.pdbx_description
1 polymer ?
#
loop_
_entity_poly.entity_id
_entity_poly.type
_entity_poly.pdbx_seq_one_letter_code
_entity_poly.pdbx_strand_id
1 'polypeptide(L)'
;MSFGPEYSRSLSQLTGDPFQEEVCVRLGRAILSFQPVPRKPHGDGGLDGISHDGQHAYCCYGPEYDPAKTTKDRVNGIVDKFREDLRKLFELDTNGTKLVQIENKEIVTILAEGTTIKHIKLIVNWFESHRLIGPIGTALKKYRQASCCKYVDPTASVVIWGPADFAAAYVVDEDSILRIRHSTLFREVKSAAETVAITDPTTFEAKIAALKKICAPYQAPTIEGMREQFLSDWRMSLAFEEKLDGSLPTLHQALEEDRLRIAQQVRHLMISSPKPHAELARAEQIAKDLLTHNFRTFGSTLLDSISSGEVARLMGDCLIAWEAPLSA
;
A
#
# COMPACT_ATOMS: atom_id res chain seq x y z
N MET A 1 -18.02 -21.26 5.64
CA MET A 1 -18.19 -20.44 4.42
C MET A 1 -16.84 -20.37 3.71
N SER A 2 -16.81 -20.47 2.38
CA SER A 2 -15.57 -20.33 1.62
C SER A 2 -15.39 -18.87 1.25
N PHE A 3 -14.36 -18.21 1.75
CA PHE A 3 -14.02 -16.83 1.44
C PHE A 3 -13.30 -16.67 0.08
N GLY A 4 -12.97 -17.78 -0.59
CA GLY A 4 -12.21 -17.78 -1.85
C GLY A 4 -12.79 -16.89 -2.97
N PRO A 5 -14.09 -16.98 -3.30
CA PRO A 5 -14.68 -16.16 -4.36
C PRO A 5 -14.67 -14.66 -4.04
N GLU A 6 -14.90 -14.29 -2.78
CA GLU A 6 -14.88 -12.90 -2.32
C GLU A 6 -13.45 -12.34 -2.34
N TYR A 7 -12.49 -13.10 -1.85
CA TYR A 7 -11.08 -12.76 -1.90
C TYR A 7 -10.61 -12.58 -3.35
N SER A 8 -10.94 -13.53 -4.25
CA SER A 8 -10.62 -13.45 -5.66
C SER A 8 -11.14 -12.16 -6.31
N ARG A 9 -12.40 -11.79 -6.02
CA ARG A 9 -13.00 -10.54 -6.51
C ARG A 9 -12.25 -9.31 -5.97
N SER A 10 -11.97 -9.29 -4.67
CA SER A 10 -11.24 -8.19 -4.04
C SER A 10 -9.81 -8.09 -4.56
N LEU A 11 -9.12 -9.21 -4.71
CA LEU A 11 -7.76 -9.26 -5.26
C LEU A 11 -7.71 -8.75 -6.71
N SER A 12 -8.74 -9.02 -7.53
CA SER A 12 -8.81 -8.53 -8.92
C SER A 12 -8.96 -7.00 -9.02
N GLN A 13 -9.36 -6.33 -7.95
CA GLN A 13 -9.49 -4.87 -7.89
C GLN A 13 -8.18 -4.17 -7.47
N LEU A 14 -7.26 -4.91 -6.85
CA LEU A 14 -5.95 -4.36 -6.48
C LEU A 14 -5.08 -4.19 -7.73
N THR A 15 -4.32 -3.10 -7.77
CA THR A 15 -3.39 -2.77 -8.84
C THR A 15 -2.04 -2.34 -8.29
N GLY A 16 -0.98 -2.45 -9.11
CA GLY A 16 0.37 -2.01 -8.73
C GLY A 16 0.88 -2.60 -7.42
N ASP A 17 1.44 -1.74 -6.58
CA ASP A 17 2.07 -2.12 -5.31
C ASP A 17 1.12 -2.81 -4.32
N PRO A 18 -0.11 -2.33 -4.08
CA PRO A 18 -1.07 -3.02 -3.22
C PRO A 18 -1.39 -4.46 -3.65
N PHE A 19 -1.43 -4.74 -4.95
CA PHE A 19 -1.61 -6.11 -5.44
C PHE A 19 -0.41 -6.98 -5.07
N GLN A 20 0.79 -6.51 -5.34
CA GLN A 20 2.02 -7.22 -5.05
C GLN A 20 2.19 -7.46 -3.55
N GLU A 21 1.95 -6.45 -2.72
CA GLU A 21 2.03 -6.56 -1.26
C GLU A 21 1.07 -7.63 -0.72
N GLU A 22 -0.20 -7.62 -1.14
CA GLU A 22 -1.17 -8.62 -0.70
C GLU A 22 -0.75 -10.03 -1.11
N VAL A 23 -0.30 -10.21 -2.35
CA VAL A 23 0.19 -11.51 -2.83
C VAL A 23 1.39 -11.97 -2.00
N CYS A 24 2.38 -11.11 -1.76
CA CYS A 24 3.57 -11.44 -0.96
C CYS A 24 3.22 -11.75 0.50
N VAL A 25 2.36 -10.96 1.14
CA VAL A 25 1.88 -11.24 2.51
C VAL A 25 1.19 -12.59 2.58
N ARG A 26 0.37 -12.92 1.60
CA ARG A 26 -0.35 -14.19 1.56
C ARG A 26 0.57 -15.37 1.35
N LEU A 27 1.52 -15.25 0.41
CA LEU A 27 2.56 -16.27 0.19
C LEU A 27 3.39 -16.50 1.45
N GLY A 28 3.81 -15.43 2.14
CA GLY A 28 4.58 -15.52 3.39
C GLY A 28 3.82 -16.19 4.54
N ARG A 29 2.50 -16.10 4.57
CA ARG A 29 1.67 -16.82 5.56
C ARG A 29 1.44 -18.30 5.19
N ALA A 30 1.32 -18.58 3.89
CA ALA A 30 0.98 -19.91 3.40
C ALA A 30 2.21 -20.80 3.17
N ILE A 31 3.36 -20.21 2.91
CA ILE A 31 4.60 -20.91 2.55
C ILE A 31 5.70 -20.49 3.53
N LEU A 32 6.03 -21.36 4.47
CA LEU A 32 7.04 -21.09 5.51
C LEU A 32 8.42 -20.72 4.95
N SER A 33 8.75 -21.22 3.76
CA SER A 33 10.01 -20.95 3.07
C SER A 33 9.96 -19.75 2.12
N PHE A 34 8.86 -18.98 2.09
CA PHE A 34 8.74 -17.84 1.21
C PHE A 34 9.55 -16.65 1.72
N GLN A 35 10.36 -16.09 0.82
CA GLN A 35 11.10 -14.86 1.03
C GLN A 35 10.68 -13.81 0.00
N PRO A 36 10.08 -12.68 0.39
CA PRO A 36 9.84 -11.58 -0.53
C PRO A 36 11.17 -10.97 -0.98
N VAL A 37 11.24 -10.58 -2.24
CA VAL A 37 12.39 -9.86 -2.80
C VAL A 37 12.10 -8.36 -2.72
N PRO A 38 12.89 -7.58 -1.96
CA PRO A 38 12.67 -6.15 -1.81
C PRO A 38 12.89 -5.42 -3.15
N ARG A 39 12.04 -4.43 -3.43
CA ARG A 39 12.24 -3.54 -4.57
C ARG A 39 13.50 -2.69 -4.36
N LYS A 40 14.31 -2.60 -5.40
CA LYS A 40 15.51 -1.78 -5.41
C LYS A 40 15.41 -0.71 -6.50
N PRO A 41 16.10 0.45 -6.33
CA PRO A 41 16.15 1.48 -7.37
C PRO A 41 16.66 0.98 -8.73
N HIS A 42 17.42 -0.13 -8.74
CA HIS A 42 17.99 -0.72 -9.97
C HIS A 42 17.29 -2.01 -10.42
N GLY A 43 16.14 -2.34 -9.84
CA GLY A 43 15.35 -3.52 -10.19
C GLY A 43 15.50 -4.69 -9.22
N ASP A 44 14.52 -5.57 -9.26
CA ASP A 44 14.32 -6.74 -8.40
C ASP A 44 14.73 -8.07 -9.08
N GLY A 45 15.45 -8.00 -10.18
CA GLY A 45 15.80 -9.18 -10.99
C GLY A 45 14.61 -9.83 -11.68
N GLY A 46 13.43 -9.17 -11.71
CA GLY A 46 12.19 -9.70 -12.27
C GLY A 46 11.46 -10.64 -11.32
N LEU A 47 11.76 -10.59 -10.02
CA LEU A 47 11.13 -11.42 -9.00
C LEU A 47 10.56 -10.59 -7.87
N ASP A 48 9.37 -10.95 -7.40
CA ASP A 48 8.73 -10.40 -6.22
C ASP A 48 8.90 -11.29 -4.99
N GLY A 49 9.25 -12.55 -5.20
CA GLY A 49 9.53 -13.49 -4.12
C GLY A 49 10.12 -14.80 -4.60
N ILE A 50 10.69 -15.53 -3.66
CA ILE A 50 11.28 -16.86 -3.88
C ILE A 50 11.01 -17.76 -2.67
N SER A 51 10.83 -19.05 -2.87
CA SER A 51 10.82 -20.00 -1.76
C SER A 51 12.25 -20.43 -1.41
N HIS A 52 12.56 -20.61 -0.11
CA HIS A 52 13.89 -21.03 0.36
C HIS A 52 14.32 -22.44 -0.10
N ASP A 53 13.35 -23.28 -0.46
CA ASP A 53 13.66 -24.52 -1.16
C ASP A 53 14.25 -24.26 -2.55
N GLY A 54 14.23 -22.99 -2.97
CA GLY A 54 14.82 -22.49 -4.21
C GLY A 54 14.10 -22.93 -5.47
N GLN A 55 13.04 -23.74 -5.34
CA GLN A 55 12.41 -24.31 -6.53
C GLN A 55 11.33 -23.42 -7.14
N HIS A 56 10.80 -22.48 -6.38
CA HIS A 56 9.69 -21.61 -6.81
C HIS A 56 10.10 -20.15 -6.82
N ALA A 57 9.87 -19.49 -7.96
CA ALA A 57 9.99 -18.05 -8.13
C ALA A 57 8.61 -17.43 -8.42
N TYR A 58 8.37 -16.23 -7.91
CA TYR A 58 7.08 -15.55 -8.01
C TYR A 58 7.28 -14.17 -8.64
N CYS A 59 6.51 -13.89 -9.71
CA CYS A 59 6.43 -12.58 -10.35
C CYS A 59 4.98 -12.12 -10.28
N CYS A 60 4.75 -10.91 -9.78
CA CYS A 60 3.42 -10.37 -9.57
C CYS A 60 3.21 -9.13 -10.44
N TYR A 61 2.08 -9.05 -11.10
CA TYR A 61 1.73 -7.89 -11.89
C TYR A 61 0.24 -7.57 -11.78
N GLY A 62 -0.08 -6.43 -11.18
CA GLY A 62 -1.44 -5.90 -11.07
C GLY A 62 -1.63 -4.68 -11.97
N PRO A 63 -1.88 -4.84 -13.29
CA PRO A 63 -2.14 -3.70 -14.16
C PRO A 63 -3.37 -2.92 -13.73
N GLU A 64 -3.30 -1.59 -13.87
CA GLU A 64 -4.45 -0.72 -13.66
C GLU A 64 -5.54 -0.99 -14.70
N TYR A 65 -6.79 -0.90 -14.23
CA TYR A 65 -7.93 -0.94 -15.13
C TYR A 65 -8.06 0.38 -15.89
N ASP A 66 -7.80 0.35 -17.18
CA ASP A 66 -8.04 1.47 -18.08
C ASP A 66 -9.23 1.12 -19.00
N PRO A 67 -10.38 1.79 -18.85
CA PRO A 67 -11.56 1.50 -19.66
C PRO A 67 -11.35 1.82 -21.17
N ALA A 68 -10.38 2.65 -21.51
CA ALA A 68 -10.02 2.97 -22.89
C ALA A 68 -9.23 1.84 -23.57
N LYS A 69 -8.61 0.94 -22.80
CA LYS A 69 -7.82 -0.18 -23.34
C LYS A 69 -8.71 -1.36 -23.70
N THR A 70 -8.47 -1.90 -24.89
CA THR A 70 -9.10 -3.16 -25.30
C THR A 70 -8.55 -4.35 -24.51
N THR A 71 -9.29 -5.47 -24.52
CA THR A 71 -8.77 -6.75 -23.97
C THR A 71 -7.42 -7.14 -24.57
N LYS A 72 -7.22 -6.88 -25.87
CA LYS A 72 -5.94 -7.13 -26.54
C LYS A 72 -4.80 -6.30 -25.96
N ASP A 73 -5.02 -5.02 -25.71
CA ASP A 73 -4.01 -4.13 -25.15
C ASP A 73 -3.62 -4.54 -23.73
N ARG A 74 -4.58 -4.97 -22.91
CA ARG A 74 -4.32 -5.52 -21.57
C ARG A 74 -3.50 -6.80 -21.63
N VAL A 75 -3.89 -7.73 -22.51
CA VAL A 75 -3.13 -8.98 -22.73
C VAL A 75 -1.69 -8.65 -23.12
N ASN A 76 -1.50 -7.73 -24.07
CA ASN A 76 -0.16 -7.34 -24.51
C ASN A 76 0.65 -6.73 -23.35
N GLY A 77 0.08 -5.82 -22.57
CA GLY A 77 0.76 -5.22 -21.41
C GLY A 77 1.22 -6.26 -20.39
N ILE A 78 0.37 -7.25 -20.08
CA ILE A 78 0.74 -8.34 -19.17
C ILE A 78 1.85 -9.22 -19.78
N VAL A 79 1.72 -9.56 -21.05
CA VAL A 79 2.71 -10.36 -21.78
C VAL A 79 4.06 -9.65 -21.81
N ASP A 80 4.08 -8.37 -22.12
CA ASP A 80 5.31 -7.59 -22.21
C ASP A 80 5.99 -7.47 -20.84
N LYS A 81 5.21 -7.22 -19.77
CA LYS A 81 5.75 -7.19 -18.41
C LYS A 81 6.35 -8.54 -18.00
N PHE A 82 5.62 -9.63 -18.16
CA PHE A 82 6.14 -10.95 -17.80
C PHE A 82 7.31 -11.41 -18.69
N ARG A 83 7.35 -11.01 -19.95
CA ARG A 83 8.55 -11.22 -20.80
C ARG A 83 9.75 -10.49 -20.26
N GLU A 84 9.57 -9.26 -19.80
CA GLU A 84 10.62 -8.46 -19.20
C GLU A 84 11.13 -9.11 -17.90
N ASP A 85 10.23 -9.55 -17.03
CA ASP A 85 10.59 -10.22 -15.77
C ASP A 85 11.31 -11.55 -16.04
N LEU A 86 10.79 -12.38 -16.93
CA LEU A 86 11.48 -13.61 -17.35
C LEU A 86 12.84 -13.33 -17.98
N ARG A 87 12.95 -12.29 -18.79
CA ARG A 87 14.22 -11.91 -19.42
C ARG A 87 15.27 -11.55 -18.36
N LYS A 88 14.90 -10.75 -17.37
CA LYS A 88 15.76 -10.40 -16.23
C LYS A 88 16.15 -11.63 -15.43
N LEU A 89 15.18 -12.50 -15.13
CA LEU A 89 15.41 -13.74 -14.39
C LEU A 89 16.38 -14.67 -15.11
N PHE A 90 16.31 -14.74 -16.43
CA PHE A 90 17.25 -15.54 -17.26
C PHE A 90 18.54 -14.77 -17.61
N GLU A 91 18.77 -13.59 -17.09
CA GLU A 91 19.95 -12.76 -17.32
C GLU A 91 20.24 -12.50 -18.81
N LEU A 92 19.22 -12.16 -19.57
CA LEU A 92 19.33 -11.90 -21.00
C LEU A 92 19.30 -10.41 -21.33
N ASP A 93 19.90 -10.04 -22.45
CA ASP A 93 19.85 -8.69 -23.03
C ASP A 93 18.41 -8.27 -23.40
N THR A 94 18.21 -7.02 -23.79
CA THR A 94 16.88 -6.49 -24.15
C THR A 94 16.20 -7.24 -25.26
N ASN A 95 16.97 -7.92 -26.15
CA ASN A 95 16.45 -8.76 -27.22
C ASN A 95 16.16 -10.19 -26.78
N GLY A 96 16.58 -10.57 -25.55
CA GLY A 96 16.43 -11.92 -25.02
C GLY A 96 17.24 -12.97 -25.81
N THR A 97 18.42 -12.58 -26.30
CA THR A 97 19.25 -13.42 -27.19
C THR A 97 20.65 -13.67 -26.65
N LYS A 98 21.17 -12.77 -25.84
CA LYS A 98 22.55 -12.86 -25.31
C LYS A 98 22.49 -12.81 -23.80
N LEU A 99 23.33 -13.65 -23.16
CA LEU A 99 23.55 -13.59 -21.74
C LEU A 99 24.21 -12.26 -21.38
N VAL A 100 23.63 -11.54 -20.43
CA VAL A 100 24.22 -10.37 -19.80
C VAL A 100 24.60 -10.80 -18.41
N GLN A 101 25.85 -10.62 -18.02
CA GLN A 101 26.28 -10.90 -16.65
C GLN A 101 25.68 -9.86 -15.69
N ILE A 102 24.41 -10.02 -15.40
CA ILE A 102 23.74 -9.35 -14.29
C ILE A 102 23.81 -10.36 -13.15
N GLU A 103 24.80 -10.18 -12.27
CA GLU A 103 24.82 -10.96 -11.04
C GLU A 103 23.62 -10.54 -10.17
N ASN A 104 22.54 -11.30 -10.23
CA ASN A 104 21.47 -11.25 -9.23
C ASN A 104 21.98 -11.83 -7.90
N LYS A 105 22.96 -11.13 -7.30
CA LYS A 105 23.65 -11.55 -6.08
C LYS A 105 22.66 -11.90 -4.96
N GLU A 106 21.58 -11.15 -4.86
CA GLU A 106 20.58 -11.35 -3.83
C GLU A 106 19.80 -12.66 -4.02
N ILE A 107 19.48 -13.03 -5.24
CA ILE A 107 18.81 -14.31 -5.53
C ILE A 107 19.77 -15.47 -5.24
N VAL A 108 21.01 -15.35 -5.67
CA VAL A 108 22.04 -16.39 -5.45
C VAL A 108 22.32 -16.58 -3.96
N THR A 109 22.30 -15.51 -3.16
CA THR A 109 22.54 -15.63 -1.70
C THR A 109 21.37 -16.25 -0.93
N ILE A 110 20.14 -16.15 -1.44
CA ILE A 110 18.95 -16.76 -0.84
C ILE A 110 18.86 -18.25 -1.20
N LEU A 111 19.35 -18.63 -2.38
CA LEU A 111 19.33 -20.01 -2.82
C LEU A 111 20.38 -20.83 -2.09
N ALA A 112 19.97 -21.98 -1.54
CA ALA A 112 20.91 -22.95 -1.02
C ALA A 112 21.86 -23.42 -2.13
N GLU A 113 23.10 -23.71 -1.78
CA GLU A 113 24.11 -24.16 -2.74
C GLU A 113 23.62 -25.35 -3.56
N GLY A 114 23.73 -25.27 -4.88
CA GLY A 114 23.27 -26.31 -5.80
C GLY A 114 21.76 -26.35 -6.08
N THR A 115 21.00 -25.42 -5.51
CA THR A 115 19.55 -25.32 -5.75
C THR A 115 19.28 -24.43 -6.96
N THR A 116 18.30 -24.82 -7.79
CA THR A 116 17.86 -24.05 -8.97
C THR A 116 16.36 -23.84 -8.97
N ILE A 117 15.92 -22.69 -9.53
CA ILE A 117 14.52 -22.37 -9.75
C ILE A 117 13.96 -23.30 -10.83
N LYS A 118 12.95 -24.10 -10.48
CA LYS A 118 12.28 -25.05 -11.38
C LYS A 118 10.89 -24.61 -11.79
N HIS A 119 10.24 -23.80 -10.96
CA HIS A 119 8.86 -23.37 -11.15
C HIS A 119 8.74 -21.86 -11.04
N ILE A 120 8.29 -21.22 -12.10
CA ILE A 120 8.04 -19.78 -12.15
C ILE A 120 6.54 -19.57 -12.12
N LYS A 121 6.05 -18.83 -11.13
CA LYS A 121 4.64 -18.49 -10.99
C LYS A 121 4.44 -17.02 -11.34
N LEU A 122 3.71 -16.76 -12.41
CA LEU A 122 3.31 -15.43 -12.85
C LEU A 122 1.91 -15.16 -12.30
N ILE A 123 1.79 -14.23 -11.35
CA ILE A 123 0.53 -13.93 -10.67
C ILE A 123 0.03 -12.57 -11.17
N VAL A 124 -1.21 -12.54 -11.63
CA VAL A 124 -1.81 -11.34 -12.22
C VAL A 124 -3.20 -11.08 -11.63
N ASN A 125 -3.57 -9.79 -11.48
CA ASN A 125 -4.89 -9.42 -10.95
C ASN A 125 -6.04 -9.64 -11.94
N TRP A 126 -5.73 -9.97 -13.19
CA TRP A 126 -6.71 -10.23 -14.25
C TRP A 126 -6.22 -11.35 -15.18
N PHE A 127 -6.95 -12.47 -15.23
CA PHE A 127 -6.65 -13.63 -16.08
C PHE A 127 -7.93 -14.21 -16.67
N GLU A 128 -8.44 -13.59 -17.73
CA GLU A 128 -9.65 -14.02 -18.44
C GLU A 128 -9.36 -14.54 -19.86
N SER A 129 -8.08 -14.57 -20.23
CA SER A 129 -7.72 -14.91 -21.62
C SER A 129 -6.60 -15.93 -21.71
N HIS A 130 -6.89 -17.06 -22.33
CA HIS A 130 -5.88 -18.04 -22.74
C HIS A 130 -4.80 -17.45 -23.67
N ARG A 131 -5.02 -16.26 -24.23
CA ARG A 131 -4.05 -15.53 -25.07
C ARG A 131 -2.77 -15.14 -24.36
N LEU A 132 -2.76 -15.18 -23.03
CA LEU A 132 -1.53 -14.98 -22.23
C LEU A 132 -0.59 -16.18 -22.34
N ILE A 133 -1.11 -17.40 -22.42
CA ILE A 133 -0.33 -18.64 -22.29
C ILE A 133 0.66 -18.82 -23.45
N GLY A 134 0.21 -18.68 -24.67
CA GLY A 134 1.04 -18.92 -25.87
C GLY A 134 2.28 -18.03 -25.94
N PRO A 135 2.13 -16.68 -25.88
CA PRO A 135 3.27 -15.75 -25.94
C PRO A 135 4.27 -15.94 -24.78
N ILE A 136 3.79 -16.24 -23.57
CA ILE A 136 4.67 -16.49 -22.41
C ILE A 136 5.43 -17.81 -22.59
N GLY A 137 4.74 -18.88 -23.01
CA GLY A 137 5.39 -20.17 -23.30
C GLY A 137 6.45 -20.06 -24.40
N THR A 138 6.20 -19.25 -25.44
CA THR A 138 7.15 -18.97 -26.53
C THR A 138 8.38 -18.21 -25.99
N ALA A 139 8.18 -17.20 -25.17
CA ALA A 139 9.27 -16.44 -24.54
C ALA A 139 10.12 -17.36 -23.64
N LEU A 140 9.48 -18.17 -22.80
CA LEU A 140 10.17 -19.12 -21.93
C LEU A 140 11.04 -20.09 -22.73
N LYS A 141 10.51 -20.67 -23.81
CA LYS A 141 11.28 -21.59 -24.67
C LYS A 141 12.51 -20.89 -25.27
N LYS A 142 12.35 -19.66 -25.77
CA LYS A 142 13.45 -18.85 -26.31
C LYS A 142 14.51 -18.56 -25.24
N TYR A 143 14.09 -18.15 -24.06
CA TYR A 143 15.01 -17.73 -23.00
C TYR A 143 15.79 -18.91 -22.41
N ARG A 144 15.16 -20.08 -22.26
CA ARG A 144 15.88 -21.32 -21.87
C ARG A 144 16.99 -21.68 -22.84
N GLN A 145 16.76 -21.49 -24.14
CA GLN A 145 17.78 -21.81 -25.18
C GLN A 145 18.92 -20.80 -25.20
N ALA A 146 18.65 -19.55 -24.85
CA ALA A 146 19.63 -18.45 -24.90
C ALA A 146 20.43 -18.32 -23.58
N SER A 147 19.86 -18.75 -22.45
CA SER A 147 20.42 -18.54 -21.12
C SER A 147 21.38 -19.64 -20.70
N CYS A 148 22.47 -19.24 -20.05
CA CYS A 148 23.35 -20.10 -19.28
C CYS A 148 23.27 -19.78 -17.77
N CYS A 149 22.16 -19.18 -17.34
CA CYS A 149 21.93 -18.79 -15.96
C CYS A 149 22.03 -19.99 -15.01
N LYS A 150 22.87 -19.89 -13.98
CA LYS A 150 23.18 -21.02 -13.09
C LYS A 150 22.11 -21.30 -12.05
N TYR A 151 21.26 -20.30 -11.76
CA TYR A 151 20.24 -20.43 -10.70
C TYR A 151 18.82 -20.70 -11.24
N VAL A 152 18.64 -20.77 -12.56
CA VAL A 152 17.38 -21.20 -13.18
C VAL A 152 17.62 -22.52 -13.91
N ASP A 153 16.78 -23.51 -13.59
CA ASP A 153 16.84 -24.81 -14.26
C ASP A 153 16.52 -24.67 -15.75
N PRO A 154 17.33 -25.29 -16.65
CA PRO A 154 17.04 -25.26 -18.09
C PRO A 154 15.68 -25.83 -18.45
N THR A 155 15.07 -26.64 -17.58
CA THR A 155 13.75 -27.22 -17.77
C THR A 155 12.65 -26.48 -17.00
N ALA A 156 12.97 -25.34 -16.36
CA ALA A 156 12.02 -24.59 -15.54
C ALA A 156 10.67 -24.40 -16.23
N SER A 157 9.57 -24.59 -15.52
CA SER A 157 8.21 -24.40 -15.99
C SER A 157 7.65 -23.05 -15.59
N VAL A 158 6.66 -22.56 -16.36
CA VAL A 158 5.90 -21.34 -16.01
C VAL A 158 4.44 -21.71 -15.86
N VAL A 159 3.82 -21.19 -14.81
CA VAL A 159 2.37 -21.23 -14.59
C VAL A 159 1.88 -19.80 -14.41
N ILE A 160 0.76 -19.46 -15.04
CA ILE A 160 0.10 -18.16 -14.90
C ILE A 160 -1.11 -18.37 -13.99
N TRP A 161 -1.19 -17.58 -12.93
CA TRP A 161 -2.30 -17.59 -11.99
C TRP A 161 -3.05 -16.26 -12.02
N GLY A 162 -4.36 -16.37 -12.16
CA GLY A 162 -5.28 -15.28 -11.88
C GLY A 162 -5.72 -15.26 -10.41
N PRO A 163 -6.58 -14.30 -10.03
CA PRO A 163 -7.08 -14.18 -8.66
C PRO A 163 -7.80 -15.43 -8.16
N ALA A 164 -8.54 -16.12 -9.03
CA ALA A 164 -9.26 -17.34 -8.68
C ALA A 164 -8.32 -18.52 -8.41
N ASP A 165 -7.28 -18.69 -9.25
CA ASP A 165 -6.27 -19.73 -9.07
C ASP A 165 -5.49 -19.51 -7.78
N PHE A 166 -5.11 -18.25 -7.51
CA PHE A 166 -4.41 -17.86 -6.30
C PHE A 166 -5.24 -18.11 -5.05
N ALA A 167 -6.53 -17.71 -5.06
CA ALA A 167 -7.45 -17.93 -3.95
C ALA A 167 -7.74 -19.42 -3.71
N ALA A 168 -7.75 -20.24 -4.76
CA ALA A 168 -7.95 -21.69 -4.64
C ALA A 168 -6.71 -22.42 -4.10
N ALA A 169 -5.50 -21.90 -4.41
CA ALA A 169 -4.23 -22.51 -4.00
C ALA A 169 -3.90 -22.25 -2.53
N TYR A 170 -4.39 -21.16 -1.95
CA TYR A 170 -4.05 -20.75 -0.58
C TYR A 170 -5.29 -20.56 0.27
N VAL A 171 -5.21 -20.97 1.53
CA VAL A 171 -6.30 -20.75 2.51
C VAL A 171 -6.50 -19.26 2.70
N VAL A 172 -7.73 -18.79 2.49
CA VAL A 172 -8.16 -17.40 2.65
C VAL A 172 -8.97 -17.29 3.93
N ASP A 173 -8.58 -16.36 4.79
CA ASP A 173 -9.26 -15.99 6.03
C ASP A 173 -10.00 -14.65 5.90
N GLU A 174 -10.84 -14.34 6.86
CA GLU A 174 -11.56 -13.07 6.92
C GLU A 174 -10.63 -11.87 6.99
N ASP A 175 -9.53 -11.97 7.74
CA ASP A 175 -8.52 -10.91 7.85
C ASP A 175 -7.91 -10.53 6.49
N SER A 176 -7.74 -11.50 5.59
CA SER A 176 -7.23 -11.24 4.24
C SER A 176 -8.19 -10.38 3.42
N ILE A 177 -9.50 -10.64 3.54
CA ILE A 177 -10.54 -9.85 2.85
C ILE A 177 -10.58 -8.44 3.43
N LEU A 178 -10.55 -8.32 4.75
CA LEU A 178 -10.57 -7.03 5.43
C LEU A 178 -9.36 -6.18 5.01
N ARG A 179 -8.14 -6.73 4.98
CA ARG A 179 -6.96 -6.00 4.53
C ARG A 179 -7.09 -5.44 3.12
N ILE A 180 -7.60 -6.24 2.18
CA ILE A 180 -7.79 -5.78 0.79
C ILE A 180 -8.82 -4.65 0.73
N ARG A 181 -9.94 -4.80 1.42
CA ARG A 181 -10.97 -3.75 1.49
C ARG A 181 -10.41 -2.45 2.05
N HIS A 182 -9.60 -2.54 3.11
CA HIS A 182 -8.98 -1.37 3.72
C HIS A 182 -7.94 -0.71 2.80
N SER A 183 -7.13 -1.48 2.09
CA SER A 183 -6.19 -0.93 1.11
C SER A 183 -6.90 -0.23 -0.05
N THR A 184 -8.05 -0.72 -0.46
CA THR A 184 -8.89 -0.08 -1.49
C THR A 184 -9.48 1.22 -0.95
N LEU A 185 -10.06 1.19 0.24
CA LEU A 185 -10.62 2.36 0.90
C LEU A 185 -9.55 3.44 1.12
N PHE A 186 -8.35 3.07 1.56
CA PHE A 186 -7.26 4.04 1.73
C PHE A 186 -6.92 4.81 0.44
N ARG A 187 -6.85 4.11 -0.71
CA ARG A 187 -6.61 4.77 -2.00
C ARG A 187 -7.75 5.69 -2.41
N GLU A 188 -8.99 5.26 -2.20
CA GLU A 188 -10.16 6.06 -2.49
C GLU A 188 -10.21 7.31 -1.61
N VAL A 189 -9.90 7.18 -0.32
CA VAL A 189 -9.81 8.29 0.63
C VAL A 189 -8.71 9.27 0.20
N LYS A 190 -7.51 8.78 -0.13
CA LYS A 190 -6.40 9.61 -0.58
C LYS A 190 -6.74 10.38 -1.85
N SER A 191 -7.34 9.73 -2.84
CA SER A 191 -7.78 10.40 -4.07
C SER A 191 -8.89 11.41 -3.81
N ALA A 192 -9.87 11.10 -2.98
CA ALA A 192 -10.93 12.02 -2.61
C ALA A 192 -10.40 13.23 -1.84
N ALA A 193 -9.43 13.06 -0.95
CA ALA A 193 -8.83 14.13 -0.16
C ALA A 193 -8.17 15.23 -1.01
N GLU A 194 -7.72 14.92 -2.24
CA GLU A 194 -7.18 15.91 -3.17
C GLU A 194 -8.23 16.94 -3.62
N THR A 195 -9.51 16.58 -3.59
CA THR A 195 -10.63 17.41 -4.06
C THR A 195 -11.51 17.94 -2.93
N VAL A 196 -11.40 17.38 -1.72
CA VAL A 196 -12.20 17.83 -0.57
C VAL A 196 -11.78 19.23 -0.13
N ALA A 197 -12.76 20.13 -0.02
CA ALA A 197 -12.57 21.47 0.48
C ALA A 197 -12.79 21.53 1.99
N ILE A 198 -11.87 22.19 2.70
CA ILE A 198 -12.10 22.58 4.10
C ILE A 198 -12.97 23.83 4.06
N THR A 199 -14.17 23.77 4.63
CA THR A 199 -15.19 24.82 4.47
C THR A 199 -14.78 26.13 5.11
N ASP A 200 -14.15 26.12 6.28
CA ASP A 200 -13.67 27.33 6.97
C ASP A 200 -12.38 27.07 7.76
N PRO A 201 -11.21 27.27 7.17
CA PRO A 201 -9.94 27.13 7.86
C PRO A 201 -9.55 28.38 8.68
N THR A 202 -10.35 29.43 8.75
CA THR A 202 -9.97 30.74 9.32
C THR A 202 -9.46 30.62 10.75
N THR A 203 -10.18 29.89 11.58
CA THR A 203 -9.79 29.67 12.98
C THR A 203 -8.51 28.87 13.13
N PHE A 204 -8.34 27.84 12.30
CA PHE A 204 -7.11 27.06 12.22
C PHE A 204 -5.92 27.94 11.82
N GLU A 205 -6.07 28.74 10.78
CA GLU A 205 -5.02 29.66 10.30
C GLU A 205 -4.66 30.72 11.35
N ALA A 206 -5.63 31.23 12.10
CA ALA A 206 -5.37 32.15 13.19
C ALA A 206 -4.51 31.51 14.30
N LYS A 207 -4.74 30.22 14.61
CA LYS A 207 -3.94 29.47 15.58
C LYS A 207 -2.52 29.21 15.08
N ILE A 208 -2.35 28.86 13.83
CA ILE A 208 -1.02 28.72 13.21
C ILE A 208 -0.26 30.04 13.22
N ALA A 209 -0.93 31.16 12.93
CA ALA A 209 -0.35 32.48 13.00
C ALA A 209 0.08 32.85 14.45
N ALA A 210 -0.72 32.49 15.44
CA ALA A 210 -0.37 32.66 16.86
C ALA A 210 0.85 31.80 17.23
N LEU A 211 0.90 30.56 16.78
CA LEU A 211 2.04 29.67 16.99
C LEU A 211 3.33 30.24 16.41
N LYS A 212 3.30 30.83 15.22
CA LYS A 212 4.45 31.51 14.61
C LYS A 212 4.97 32.69 15.44
N LYS A 213 4.09 33.37 16.18
CA LYS A 213 4.48 34.48 17.08
C LYS A 213 5.13 33.98 18.37
N ILE A 214 4.70 32.82 18.86
CA ILE A 214 5.23 32.22 20.12
C ILE A 214 6.60 31.58 19.88
N CYS A 215 6.80 30.97 18.71
CA CYS A 215 8.00 30.23 18.39
C CYS A 215 9.12 31.15 17.85
N ALA A 216 10.35 30.71 18.03
CA ALA A 216 11.50 31.45 17.51
C ALA A 216 11.49 31.53 15.97
N PRO A 217 11.99 32.61 15.35
CA PRO A 217 11.95 32.81 13.89
C PRO A 217 12.56 31.65 13.08
N TYR A 218 13.59 30.97 13.59
CA TYR A 218 14.20 29.83 12.89
C TYR A 218 13.29 28.58 12.82
N GLN A 219 12.19 28.55 13.58
CA GLN A 219 11.19 27.47 13.55
C GLN A 219 10.07 27.74 12.53
N ALA A 220 10.03 28.91 11.92
CA ALA A 220 8.97 29.28 10.99
C ALA A 220 8.82 28.29 9.79
N PRO A 221 9.87 27.78 9.16
CA PRO A 221 9.73 26.76 8.10
C PRO A 221 9.12 25.45 8.61
N THR A 222 9.47 25.03 9.83
CA THR A 222 8.92 23.82 10.45
C THR A 222 7.44 24.00 10.73
N ILE A 223 7.02 25.18 11.19
CA ILE A 223 5.60 25.50 11.44
C ILE A 223 4.81 25.52 10.14
N GLU A 224 5.39 26.00 9.03
CA GLU A 224 4.72 25.98 7.73
C GLU A 224 4.55 24.55 7.22
N GLY A 225 5.59 23.72 7.31
CA GLY A 225 5.49 22.29 6.98
C GLY A 225 4.44 21.56 7.83
N MET A 226 4.38 21.86 9.13
CA MET A 226 3.36 21.34 10.03
C MET A 226 1.94 21.81 9.61
N ARG A 227 1.77 23.08 9.24
CA ARG A 227 0.51 23.63 8.73
C ARG A 227 0.03 22.87 7.49
N GLU A 228 0.90 22.70 6.51
CA GLU A 228 0.57 21.98 5.28
C GLU A 228 0.17 20.53 5.58
N GLN A 229 0.91 19.87 6.46
CA GLN A 229 0.60 18.51 6.89
C GLN A 229 -0.77 18.42 7.57
N PHE A 230 -1.07 19.28 8.52
CA PHE A 230 -2.37 19.31 9.21
C PHE A 230 -3.53 19.58 8.24
N LEU A 231 -3.37 20.47 7.28
CA LEU A 231 -4.41 20.73 6.27
C LEU A 231 -4.61 19.50 5.34
N SER A 232 -3.52 18.82 4.99
CA SER A 232 -3.59 17.58 4.21
C SER A 232 -4.31 16.48 4.99
N ASP A 233 -3.95 16.29 6.26
CA ASP A 233 -4.52 15.27 7.12
C ASP A 233 -5.98 15.58 7.47
N TRP A 234 -6.35 16.85 7.61
CA TRP A 234 -7.76 17.26 7.77
C TRP A 234 -8.61 16.88 6.55
N ARG A 235 -8.10 17.12 5.34
CA ARG A 235 -8.79 16.65 4.11
C ARG A 235 -8.90 15.12 4.07
N MET A 236 -7.86 14.42 4.51
CA MET A 236 -7.91 12.96 4.63
C MET A 236 -8.99 12.49 5.60
N SER A 237 -9.14 13.13 6.75
CA SER A 237 -10.18 12.81 7.73
C SER A 237 -11.57 13.06 7.20
N LEU A 238 -11.80 14.19 6.50
CA LEU A 238 -13.09 14.51 5.87
C LEU A 238 -13.44 13.50 4.75
N ALA A 239 -12.47 13.16 3.90
CA ALA A 239 -12.65 12.18 2.84
C ALA A 239 -12.92 10.77 3.39
N PHE A 240 -12.29 10.41 4.50
CA PHE A 240 -12.52 9.15 5.19
C PHE A 240 -13.95 9.07 5.74
N GLU A 241 -14.41 10.12 6.41
CA GLU A 241 -15.78 10.22 6.91
C GLU A 241 -16.81 10.04 5.78
N GLU A 242 -16.67 10.78 4.68
CA GLU A 242 -17.56 10.68 3.52
C GLU A 242 -17.61 9.26 2.95
N LYS A 243 -16.46 8.60 2.88
CA LYS A 243 -16.38 7.21 2.40
C LYS A 243 -17.00 6.20 3.37
N LEU A 244 -16.85 6.42 4.67
CA LEU A 244 -17.49 5.56 5.68
C LEU A 244 -19.01 5.72 5.65
N ASP A 245 -19.51 6.96 5.57
CA ASP A 245 -20.96 7.22 5.51
C ASP A 245 -21.61 6.48 4.34
N GLY A 246 -20.99 6.56 3.14
CA GLY A 246 -21.50 5.91 1.95
C GLY A 246 -21.34 4.38 1.89
N SER A 247 -20.40 3.79 2.63
CA SER A 247 -19.98 2.39 2.43
C SER A 247 -20.03 1.53 3.67
N LEU A 248 -19.83 2.09 4.86
CA LEU A 248 -19.67 1.36 6.13
C LEU A 248 -20.35 2.11 7.30
N PRO A 249 -21.67 2.22 7.33
CA PRO A 249 -22.40 3.06 8.28
C PRO A 249 -22.14 2.73 9.76
N THR A 250 -21.88 1.47 10.10
CA THR A 250 -21.52 1.08 11.47
C THR A 250 -20.16 1.66 11.89
N LEU A 251 -19.18 1.67 10.98
CA LEU A 251 -17.88 2.29 11.25
C LEU A 251 -17.96 3.82 11.22
N HIS A 252 -18.84 4.40 10.39
CA HIS A 252 -19.12 5.83 10.42
C HIS A 252 -19.67 6.26 11.79
N GLN A 253 -20.64 5.52 12.33
CA GLN A 253 -21.15 5.77 13.68
C GLN A 253 -20.04 5.63 14.75
N ALA A 254 -19.17 4.63 14.65
CA ALA A 254 -18.05 4.46 15.56
C ALA A 254 -17.06 5.63 15.48
N LEU A 255 -16.82 6.17 14.26
CA LEU A 255 -15.99 7.36 14.08
C LEU A 255 -16.58 8.58 14.77
N GLU A 256 -17.89 8.81 14.66
CA GLU A 256 -18.56 9.91 15.35
C GLU A 256 -18.48 9.81 16.88
N GLU A 257 -18.66 8.59 17.42
CA GLU A 257 -18.48 8.34 18.86
C GLU A 257 -17.05 8.60 19.32
N ASP A 258 -16.05 8.14 18.55
CA ASP A 258 -14.63 8.36 18.87
C ASP A 258 -14.26 9.84 18.75
N ARG A 259 -14.80 10.59 17.79
CA ARG A 259 -14.64 12.03 17.66
C ARG A 259 -15.10 12.79 18.91
N LEU A 260 -16.24 12.43 19.45
CA LEU A 260 -16.73 13.02 20.68
C LEU A 260 -15.77 12.76 21.86
N ARG A 261 -15.24 11.55 21.97
CA ARG A 261 -14.26 11.18 23.00
C ARG A 261 -12.93 11.91 22.80
N ILE A 262 -12.45 11.99 21.56
CA ILE A 262 -11.23 12.73 21.21
C ILE A 262 -11.39 14.20 21.60
N ALA A 263 -12.49 14.84 21.17
CA ALA A 263 -12.76 16.24 21.48
C ALA A 263 -12.77 16.49 22.99
N GLN A 264 -13.40 15.61 23.77
CA GLN A 264 -13.48 15.74 25.22
C GLN A 264 -12.11 15.59 25.89
N GLN A 265 -11.32 14.57 25.53
CA GLN A 265 -10.02 14.32 26.14
C GLN A 265 -8.98 15.37 25.72
N VAL A 266 -8.96 15.75 24.43
CA VAL A 266 -8.05 16.80 23.93
C VAL A 266 -8.40 18.15 24.57
N ARG A 267 -9.68 18.50 24.69
CA ARG A 267 -10.10 19.72 25.40
C ARG A 267 -9.63 19.72 26.85
N HIS A 268 -9.78 18.61 27.58
CA HIS A 268 -9.31 18.50 28.95
C HIS A 268 -7.79 18.68 29.04
N LEU A 269 -7.03 18.04 28.12
CA LEU A 269 -5.58 18.21 28.01
C LEU A 269 -5.19 19.69 27.83
N MET A 270 -5.84 20.38 26.88
CA MET A 270 -5.51 21.77 26.54
C MET A 270 -5.84 22.74 27.68
N ILE A 271 -6.97 22.56 28.38
CA ILE A 271 -7.34 23.41 29.54
C ILE A 271 -6.40 23.19 30.73
N SER A 272 -5.91 21.96 30.94
CA SER A 272 -5.04 21.63 32.05
C SER A 272 -3.58 21.98 31.81
N SER A 273 -3.18 22.28 30.58
CA SER A 273 -1.77 22.59 30.25
C SER A 273 -1.48 24.09 30.29
N PRO A 274 -0.38 24.51 30.92
CA PRO A 274 0.08 25.91 30.89
C PRO A 274 0.59 26.33 29.49
N LYS A 275 0.88 25.36 28.61
CA LYS A 275 1.37 25.57 27.24
C LYS A 275 0.62 24.68 26.27
N PRO A 276 -0.65 24.96 25.94
CA PRO A 276 -1.48 24.09 25.10
C PRO A 276 -0.85 23.75 23.76
N HIS A 277 -0.13 24.68 23.13
CA HIS A 277 0.54 24.43 21.85
C HIS A 277 1.65 23.36 21.91
N ALA A 278 2.23 23.11 23.09
CA ALA A 278 3.22 22.06 23.28
C ALA A 278 2.58 20.66 23.41
N GLU A 279 1.28 20.59 23.57
CA GLU A 279 0.53 19.34 23.77
C GLU A 279 -0.02 18.73 22.46
N LEU A 280 0.26 19.33 21.29
CA LEU A 280 -0.30 18.87 20.01
C LEU A 280 0.07 17.41 19.72
N ALA A 281 1.32 17.02 19.91
CA ALA A 281 1.74 15.63 19.69
C ALA A 281 1.02 14.65 20.63
N ARG A 282 0.72 15.08 21.86
CA ARG A 282 -0.06 14.28 22.82
C ARG A 282 -1.53 14.23 22.43
N ALA A 283 -2.08 15.30 21.88
CA ALA A 283 -3.43 15.31 21.33
C ALA A 283 -3.58 14.33 20.16
N GLU A 284 -2.59 14.30 19.25
CA GLU A 284 -2.54 13.32 18.16
C GLU A 284 -2.45 11.88 18.68
N GLN A 285 -1.64 11.63 19.73
CA GLN A 285 -1.55 10.31 20.33
C GLN A 285 -2.87 9.88 20.98
N ILE A 286 -3.57 10.78 21.67
CA ILE A 286 -4.91 10.51 22.22
C ILE A 286 -5.89 10.15 21.10
N ALA A 287 -5.91 10.91 20.00
CA ALA A 287 -6.75 10.62 18.86
C ALA A 287 -6.43 9.25 18.25
N LYS A 288 -5.15 8.94 18.06
CA LYS A 288 -4.68 7.66 17.55
C LYS A 288 -5.07 6.48 18.44
N ASP A 289 -4.90 6.59 19.74
CA ASP A 289 -5.23 5.52 20.68
C ASP A 289 -6.74 5.20 20.66
N LEU A 290 -7.58 6.23 20.63
CA LEU A 290 -9.04 6.06 20.54
C LEU A 290 -9.47 5.46 19.20
N LEU A 291 -8.98 5.99 18.08
CA LEU A 291 -9.30 5.48 16.75
C LEU A 291 -8.77 4.05 16.53
N THR A 292 -7.64 3.70 17.11
CA THR A 292 -7.06 2.35 16.95
C THR A 292 -8.00 1.27 17.47
N HIS A 293 -8.85 1.54 18.45
CA HIS A 293 -9.80 0.56 18.97
C HIS A 293 -10.75 0.05 17.88
N ASN A 294 -11.33 0.94 17.08
CA ASN A 294 -12.31 0.59 16.06
C ASN A 294 -11.69 0.43 14.65
N PHE A 295 -10.55 1.06 14.41
CA PHE A 295 -9.96 1.21 13.08
C PHE A 295 -8.57 0.57 12.92
N ARG A 296 -8.13 -0.28 13.86
CA ARG A 296 -6.79 -0.92 13.86
C ARG A 296 -6.45 -1.66 12.56
N THR A 297 -7.47 -2.12 11.85
CA THR A 297 -7.33 -2.90 10.62
C THR A 297 -6.99 -2.05 9.39
N PHE A 298 -7.10 -0.72 9.47
CA PHE A 298 -6.82 0.19 8.35
C PHE A 298 -5.34 0.52 8.16
N GLY A 299 -4.48 0.03 9.04
CA GLY A 299 -3.04 0.28 9.01
C GLY A 299 -2.61 1.60 9.64
N SER A 300 -1.36 1.64 10.12
CA SER A 300 -0.84 2.77 10.91
C SER A 300 -0.83 4.08 10.13
N THR A 301 -0.43 4.06 8.85
CA THR A 301 -0.30 5.27 8.03
C THR A 301 -1.63 6.03 7.88
N LEU A 302 -2.74 5.30 7.63
CA LEU A 302 -4.05 5.93 7.54
C LEU A 302 -4.50 6.46 8.91
N LEU A 303 -4.31 5.67 9.97
CA LEU A 303 -4.65 6.08 11.33
C LEU A 303 -3.86 7.31 11.78
N ASP A 304 -2.57 7.41 11.41
CA ASP A 304 -1.75 8.59 11.71
C ASP A 304 -2.34 9.84 11.03
N SER A 305 -2.66 9.76 9.72
CA SER A 305 -3.25 10.89 9.00
C SER A 305 -4.63 11.27 9.52
N ILE A 306 -5.49 10.28 9.85
CA ILE A 306 -6.83 10.59 10.40
C ILE A 306 -6.69 11.20 11.80
N SER A 307 -5.81 10.68 12.65
CA SER A 307 -5.61 11.19 14.00
C SER A 307 -5.12 12.64 14.00
N SER A 308 -4.14 12.95 13.16
CA SER A 308 -3.64 14.31 12.93
C SER A 308 -4.74 15.21 12.33
N GLY A 309 -5.51 14.69 11.39
CA GLY A 309 -6.65 15.39 10.77
C GLY A 309 -7.76 15.73 11.77
N GLU A 310 -8.08 14.84 12.71
CA GLU A 310 -9.05 15.12 13.77
C GLU A 310 -8.54 16.22 14.73
N VAL A 311 -7.25 16.24 15.05
CA VAL A 311 -6.67 17.32 15.84
C VAL A 311 -6.72 18.65 15.08
N ALA A 312 -6.41 18.66 13.77
CA ALA A 312 -6.53 19.85 12.93
C ALA A 312 -7.97 20.36 12.85
N ARG A 313 -8.95 19.47 12.73
CA ARG A 313 -10.39 19.80 12.78
C ARG A 313 -10.76 20.45 14.11
N LEU A 314 -10.33 19.89 15.23
CA LEU A 314 -10.59 20.48 16.54
C LEU A 314 -9.95 21.86 16.72
N MET A 315 -8.81 22.10 16.08
CA MET A 315 -8.21 23.46 16.02
C MET A 315 -9.10 24.40 15.21
N GLY A 316 -9.67 23.93 14.09
CA GLY A 316 -10.61 24.71 13.28
C GLY A 316 -11.92 25.01 14.01
N ASP A 317 -12.45 24.04 14.74
CA ASP A 317 -13.72 24.13 15.48
C ASP A 317 -13.61 24.90 16.81
N CYS A 318 -12.52 25.60 17.09
CA CYS A 318 -12.25 26.31 18.35
C CYS A 318 -12.22 25.41 19.61
N LEU A 319 -12.28 24.10 19.49
CA LEU A 319 -12.25 23.18 20.64
C LEU A 319 -10.86 23.06 21.27
N ILE A 320 -9.82 23.35 20.51
CA ILE A 320 -8.46 23.56 21.01
C ILE A 320 -8.20 25.04 21.06
N ALA A 321 -8.32 25.63 22.23
CA ALA A 321 -8.02 27.03 22.43
C ALA A 321 -6.63 27.20 23.03
N TRP A 322 -5.75 27.98 22.40
CA TRP A 322 -4.67 28.67 23.08
C TRP A 322 -4.74 30.15 22.74
N GLU A 323 -4.68 30.96 23.76
CA GLU A 323 -4.48 32.39 23.58
C GLU A 323 -2.98 32.62 23.39
N ALA A 324 -2.62 33.43 22.40
CA ALA A 324 -1.28 34.00 22.39
C ALA A 324 -1.12 34.76 23.72
N PRO A 325 0.00 34.63 24.46
CA PRO A 325 0.19 35.41 25.64
C PRO A 325 -0.07 36.87 25.28
N LEU A 326 -1.07 37.46 25.93
CA LEU A 326 -1.30 38.87 25.85
C LEU A 326 0.06 39.50 26.10
N SER A 327 0.57 40.23 25.11
CA SER A 327 1.85 40.95 25.19
C SER A 327 1.93 41.66 26.53
N ALA A 328 2.83 41.18 27.40
CA ALA A 328 3.25 41.92 28.55
C ALA A 328 4.06 43.15 28.16
#